data_3878c1f41a1c7bd0a99ad0c839dd3140
#
_entry.id   3878c1f41a1c7bd0a99ad0c839dd3140
#
_cell.length_a   1.000
_cell.length_b   1.000
_cell.length_c   1.000
_cell.angle_alpha   90.00
_cell.angle_beta   90.00
_cell.angle_gamma   90.00
#
_symmetry.space_group_name_H-M   'P 1'
#
loop_
_entity.id
_entity.type
_entity.pdbx_description
1 polymer ?
#
loop_
_entity_poly.entity_id
_entity_poly.type
_entity_poly.pdbx_seq_one_letter_code
_entity_poly.pdbx_strand_id
1 'polypeptide(L)'
;NGNEIVHDYFYARIWAVPAGIMLFGFNGWDTGMQNAVIPMCIAVTVNIVHVSTSLWLVFGHGMGITGIAYGSVVAQNTGVLLAVLLLILRYRKILTRFTWREVVDWEPVRKFFLINRDIIVRTLCIVAVYTFFTAASARMEDPILLTVNTLLLQIFTLFSYMNDGFAYAAEALTGRFIGARDEQSLRRCLGRCLGWGTLISVLFVGIYLIWWRDLLGIFIKAGTPDAAQVVSTAGNYIVWIILIPLASAMPFIMDGIMVGATETKVMRNSMLLSTVAYFGIFYSLYPVIGNNALWLAFTLYMFLRGTLQLLMTRRLRLIYRKAAA
;
A
#
# COMPACT_ATOMS: atom_id res chain seq x y z
N ASN A 1 8.20 12.01 30.22
CA ASN A 1 9.33 11.82 29.29
C ASN A 1 8.82 11.17 28.00
N GLY A 2 9.14 11.76 26.81
CA GLY A 2 8.64 11.25 25.52
C GLY A 2 9.04 9.77 25.25
N ASN A 3 10.19 9.34 25.76
CA ASN A 3 10.68 7.97 25.62
C ASN A 3 9.83 6.94 26.37
N GLU A 4 9.31 7.27 27.56
CA GLU A 4 8.44 6.38 28.33
C GLU A 4 7.11 6.16 27.61
N ILE A 5 6.53 7.23 27.05
CA ILE A 5 5.28 7.17 26.30
C ILE A 5 5.43 6.28 25.05
N VAL A 6 6.56 6.40 24.33
CA VAL A 6 6.85 5.57 23.15
C VAL A 6 7.04 4.11 23.57
N HIS A 7 7.74 3.85 24.66
CA HIS A 7 7.97 2.53 25.22
C HIS A 7 6.63 1.84 25.58
N ASP A 8 5.79 2.52 26.36
CA ASP A 8 4.49 1.99 26.79
C ASP A 8 3.55 1.73 25.62
N TYR A 9 3.53 2.64 24.64
CA TYR A 9 2.80 2.44 23.39
C TYR A 9 3.27 1.20 22.63
N PHE A 10 4.59 1.03 22.48
CA PHE A 10 5.17 -0.10 21.76
C PHE A 10 4.83 -1.43 22.42
N TYR A 11 5.01 -1.53 23.75
CA TYR A 11 4.70 -2.76 24.47
C TYR A 11 3.21 -3.09 24.49
N ALA A 12 2.35 -2.10 24.57
CA ALA A 12 0.91 -2.33 24.44
C ALA A 12 0.56 -2.82 23.02
N ARG A 13 1.12 -2.18 21.98
CA ARG A 13 0.77 -2.47 20.59
C ARG A 13 1.33 -3.80 20.06
N ILE A 14 2.43 -4.30 20.60
CA ILE A 14 3.06 -5.55 20.13
C ILE A 14 2.10 -6.74 20.24
N TRP A 15 1.17 -6.73 21.19
CA TRP A 15 0.14 -7.76 21.34
C TRP A 15 -0.90 -7.80 20.21
N ALA A 16 -0.96 -6.75 19.39
CA ALA A 16 -1.79 -6.76 18.19
C ALA A 16 -1.14 -7.49 17.00
N VAL A 17 0.19 -7.71 17.03
CA VAL A 17 0.94 -8.27 15.89
C VAL A 17 0.48 -9.68 15.50
N PRO A 18 0.30 -10.64 16.42
CA PRO A 18 -0.16 -11.97 16.04
C PRO A 18 -1.53 -11.94 15.34
N ALA A 19 -2.47 -11.16 15.86
CA ALA A 19 -3.78 -10.99 15.26
C ALA A 19 -3.69 -10.31 13.88
N GLY A 20 -2.83 -9.30 13.74
CA GLY A 20 -2.58 -8.64 12.47
C GLY A 20 -2.04 -9.60 11.39
N ILE A 21 -1.07 -10.45 11.74
CA ILE A 21 -0.53 -11.47 10.81
C ILE A 21 -1.62 -12.46 10.41
N MET A 22 -2.44 -12.92 11.34
CA MET A 22 -3.57 -13.81 11.03
C MET A 22 -4.57 -13.15 10.07
N LEU A 23 -4.90 -11.87 10.26
CA LEU A 23 -5.79 -11.12 9.38
C LEU A 23 -5.23 -11.00 7.96
N PHE A 24 -3.92 -10.82 7.77
CA PHE A 24 -3.31 -10.87 6.45
C PHE A 24 -3.50 -12.24 5.78
N GLY A 25 -3.37 -13.33 6.53
CA GLY A 25 -3.63 -14.68 6.02
C GLY A 25 -5.10 -14.87 5.58
N PHE A 26 -6.07 -14.42 6.40
CA PHE A 26 -7.50 -14.47 6.04
C PHE A 26 -7.82 -13.62 4.81
N ASN A 27 -7.30 -12.40 4.75
CA ASN A 27 -7.48 -11.52 3.58
C ASN A 27 -6.94 -12.15 2.30
N GLY A 28 -5.75 -12.78 2.36
CA GLY A 28 -5.17 -13.52 1.23
C GLY A 28 -6.03 -14.71 0.81
N TRP A 29 -6.57 -15.47 1.78
CA TRP A 29 -7.50 -16.58 1.51
C TRP A 29 -8.76 -16.10 0.81
N ASP A 30 -9.44 -15.11 1.37
CA ASP A 30 -10.69 -14.60 0.81
C ASP A 30 -10.50 -13.97 -0.57
N THR A 31 -9.40 -13.24 -0.78
CA THR A 31 -9.03 -12.69 -2.09
C THR A 31 -8.81 -13.82 -3.11
N GLY A 32 -8.10 -14.88 -2.73
CA GLY A 32 -7.91 -16.07 -3.56
C GLY A 32 -9.22 -16.79 -3.88
N MET A 33 -10.16 -16.80 -2.94
CA MET A 33 -11.53 -17.34 -3.12
C MET A 33 -12.46 -16.38 -3.88
N GLN A 34 -11.96 -15.28 -4.42
CA GLN A 34 -12.73 -14.24 -5.14
C GLN A 34 -13.85 -13.60 -4.32
N ASN A 35 -13.65 -13.53 -3.01
CA ASN A 35 -14.60 -12.94 -2.08
C ASN A 35 -14.06 -11.63 -1.52
N ALA A 36 -14.50 -10.50 -2.05
CA ALA A 36 -14.10 -9.17 -1.56
C ALA A 36 -14.99 -8.68 -0.40
N VAL A 37 -16.16 -9.29 -0.19
CA VAL A 37 -17.13 -8.84 0.82
C VAL A 37 -16.65 -9.16 2.23
N ILE A 38 -16.11 -10.37 2.45
CA ILE A 38 -15.62 -10.79 3.77
C ILE A 38 -14.47 -9.89 4.25
N PRO A 39 -13.36 -9.67 3.48
CA PRO A 39 -12.31 -8.73 3.87
C PRO A 39 -12.82 -7.32 4.15
N MET A 40 -13.77 -6.84 3.34
CA MET A 40 -14.39 -5.53 3.55
C MET A 40 -15.14 -5.47 4.89
N CYS A 41 -15.98 -6.46 5.19
CA CYS A 41 -16.70 -6.53 6.47
C CYS A 41 -15.74 -6.59 7.66
N ILE A 42 -14.67 -7.39 7.56
CA ILE A 42 -13.64 -7.49 8.60
C ILE A 42 -12.96 -6.12 8.78
N ALA A 43 -12.52 -5.49 7.70
CA ALA A 43 -11.84 -4.19 7.76
C ALA A 43 -12.73 -3.10 8.37
N VAL A 44 -14.00 -3.01 7.95
CA VAL A 44 -14.95 -2.04 8.52
C VAL A 44 -15.18 -2.31 10.01
N THR A 45 -15.37 -3.56 10.41
CA THR A 45 -15.57 -3.92 11.82
C THR A 45 -14.33 -3.58 12.66
N VAL A 46 -13.13 -3.94 12.18
CA VAL A 46 -11.87 -3.61 12.87
C VAL A 46 -11.73 -2.10 13.05
N ASN A 47 -12.04 -1.30 12.03
CA ASN A 47 -11.93 0.15 12.14
C ASN A 47 -12.96 0.75 13.11
N ILE A 48 -14.23 0.30 13.06
CA ILE A 48 -15.27 0.76 13.99
C ILE A 48 -14.88 0.41 15.44
N VAL A 49 -14.48 -0.83 15.69
CA VAL A 49 -14.05 -1.27 17.03
C VAL A 49 -12.82 -0.50 17.48
N HIS A 50 -11.84 -0.28 16.60
CA HIS A 50 -10.64 0.48 16.92
C HIS A 50 -10.96 1.92 17.35
N VAL A 51 -11.76 2.64 16.55
CA VAL A 51 -12.13 4.02 16.86
C VAL A 51 -12.94 4.09 18.16
N SER A 52 -13.97 3.24 18.30
CA SER A 52 -14.85 3.24 19.48
C SER A 52 -14.08 2.91 20.76
N THR A 53 -13.26 1.84 20.72
CA THR A 53 -12.46 1.42 21.90
C THR A 53 -11.39 2.46 22.24
N SER A 54 -10.72 3.01 21.23
CA SER A 54 -9.69 4.05 21.46
C SER A 54 -10.30 5.30 22.08
N LEU A 55 -11.44 5.78 21.59
CA LEU A 55 -12.13 6.93 22.17
C LEU A 55 -12.58 6.65 23.63
N TRP A 56 -13.11 5.45 23.87
CA TRP A 56 -13.52 5.05 25.22
C TRP A 56 -12.36 4.97 26.21
N LEU A 57 -11.22 4.39 25.80
CA LEU A 57 -10.03 4.28 26.65
C LEU A 57 -9.33 5.64 26.87
N VAL A 58 -9.26 6.48 25.84
CA VAL A 58 -8.60 7.78 25.93
C VAL A 58 -9.44 8.77 26.75
N PHE A 59 -10.72 8.93 26.42
CA PHE A 59 -11.56 9.94 27.07
C PHE A 59 -12.30 9.40 28.29
N GLY A 60 -12.67 8.12 28.33
CA GLY A 60 -13.37 7.52 29.46
C GLY A 60 -12.45 7.10 30.60
N HIS A 61 -11.25 6.60 30.30
CA HIS A 61 -10.30 6.09 31.30
C HIS A 61 -9.02 6.93 31.41
N GLY A 62 -8.87 7.98 30.60
CA GLY A 62 -7.70 8.88 30.64
C GLY A 62 -6.36 8.22 30.25
N MET A 63 -6.38 7.10 29.51
CA MET A 63 -5.18 6.31 29.19
C MET A 63 -4.24 6.96 28.15
N GLY A 64 -4.61 8.12 27.58
CA GLY A 64 -3.77 8.82 26.62
C GLY A 64 -3.41 7.94 25.38
N ILE A 65 -2.15 7.99 24.96
CA ILE A 65 -1.66 7.27 23.77
C ILE A 65 -1.71 5.73 23.94
N THR A 66 -1.49 5.22 25.14
CA THR A 66 -1.58 3.78 25.44
C THR A 66 -2.99 3.24 25.23
N GLY A 67 -4.03 4.05 25.47
CA GLY A 67 -5.41 3.71 25.16
C GLY A 67 -5.64 3.43 23.67
N ILE A 68 -4.97 4.18 22.78
CA ILE A 68 -5.02 3.93 21.33
C ILE A 68 -4.35 2.60 20.97
N ALA A 69 -3.22 2.28 21.65
CA ALA A 69 -2.52 1.01 21.44
C ALA A 69 -3.40 -0.20 21.84
N TYR A 70 -4.02 -0.17 23.01
CA TYR A 70 -4.97 -1.20 23.45
C TYR A 70 -6.21 -1.27 22.58
N GLY A 71 -6.73 -0.13 22.10
CA GLY A 71 -7.79 -0.07 21.12
C GLY A 71 -7.47 -0.87 19.84
N SER A 72 -6.22 -0.77 19.37
CA SER A 72 -5.74 -1.57 18.24
C SER A 72 -5.68 -3.07 18.55
N VAL A 73 -5.26 -3.47 19.78
CA VAL A 73 -5.22 -4.88 20.20
C VAL A 73 -6.63 -5.47 20.21
N VAL A 74 -7.58 -4.79 20.82
CA VAL A 74 -8.98 -5.23 20.87
C VAL A 74 -9.58 -5.35 19.48
N ALA A 75 -9.35 -4.34 18.62
CA ALA A 75 -9.89 -4.31 17.28
C ALA A 75 -9.36 -5.45 16.40
N GLN A 76 -8.05 -5.70 16.41
CA GLN A 76 -7.46 -6.76 15.59
C GLN A 76 -7.88 -8.15 16.07
N ASN A 77 -7.94 -8.39 17.39
CA ASN A 77 -8.46 -9.66 17.91
C ASN A 77 -9.95 -9.86 17.58
N THR A 78 -10.77 -8.82 17.66
CA THR A 78 -12.16 -8.86 17.20
C THR A 78 -12.26 -9.21 15.71
N GLY A 79 -11.36 -8.60 14.90
CA GLY A 79 -11.26 -8.93 13.48
C GLY A 79 -10.94 -10.40 13.21
N VAL A 80 -9.99 -10.98 13.96
CA VAL A 80 -9.63 -12.40 13.86
C VAL A 80 -10.83 -13.29 14.24
N LEU A 81 -11.52 -12.99 15.33
CA LEU A 81 -12.71 -13.75 15.75
C LEU A 81 -13.78 -13.72 14.67
N LEU A 82 -14.03 -12.55 14.09
CA LEU A 82 -14.97 -12.41 12.98
C LEU A 82 -14.52 -13.18 11.73
N ALA A 83 -13.22 -13.10 11.37
CA ALA A 83 -12.66 -13.81 10.25
C ALA A 83 -12.80 -15.33 10.40
N VAL A 84 -12.48 -15.87 11.57
CA VAL A 84 -12.64 -17.31 11.88
C VAL A 84 -14.11 -17.71 11.80
N LEU A 85 -15.01 -16.90 12.37
CA LEU A 85 -16.46 -17.17 12.31
C LEU A 85 -16.95 -17.23 10.85
N LEU A 86 -16.61 -16.24 10.05
CA LEU A 86 -17.00 -16.17 8.64
C LEU A 86 -16.38 -17.31 7.81
N LEU A 87 -15.11 -17.67 8.09
CA LEU A 87 -14.45 -18.81 7.48
C LEU A 87 -15.22 -20.11 7.75
N ILE A 88 -15.58 -20.37 9.03
CA ILE A 88 -16.34 -21.57 9.43
C ILE A 88 -17.73 -21.57 8.78
N LEU A 89 -18.44 -20.45 8.82
CA LEU A 89 -19.78 -20.36 8.27
C LEU A 89 -19.82 -20.54 6.75
N ARG A 90 -18.86 -19.94 6.05
CA ARG A 90 -18.87 -19.89 4.57
C ARG A 90 -18.16 -21.08 3.93
N TYR A 91 -17.06 -21.56 4.53
CA TYR A 91 -16.16 -22.54 3.91
C TYR A 91 -16.13 -23.89 4.63
N ARG A 92 -17.13 -24.17 5.49
CA ARG A 92 -17.25 -25.42 6.28
C ARG A 92 -16.99 -26.68 5.44
N LYS A 93 -17.55 -26.75 4.21
CA LYS A 93 -17.40 -27.91 3.33
C LYS A 93 -15.96 -28.12 2.85
N ILE A 94 -15.16 -27.09 2.75
CA ILE A 94 -13.76 -27.16 2.35
C ILE A 94 -12.91 -27.59 3.54
N LEU A 95 -13.18 -27.02 4.71
CA LEU A 95 -12.46 -27.33 5.95
C LEU A 95 -12.59 -28.79 6.36
N THR A 96 -13.72 -29.47 6.08
CA THR A 96 -13.92 -30.90 6.40
C THR A 96 -13.11 -31.84 5.52
N ARG A 97 -12.56 -31.36 4.37
CA ARG A 97 -11.72 -32.16 3.47
C ARG A 97 -10.23 -31.94 3.69
N PHE A 98 -9.87 -31.14 4.68
CA PHE A 98 -8.50 -30.76 4.97
C PHE A 98 -7.71 -31.94 5.58
N THR A 99 -6.54 -32.23 5.00
CA THR A 99 -5.60 -33.21 5.53
C THR A 99 -4.29 -32.54 5.91
N TRP A 100 -3.80 -32.82 7.12
CA TRP A 100 -2.52 -32.25 7.60
C TRP A 100 -1.35 -32.62 6.69
N ARG A 101 -1.41 -33.76 6.01
CA ARG A 101 -0.37 -34.25 5.11
C ARG A 101 -0.16 -33.32 3.90
N GLU A 102 -1.23 -32.72 3.39
CA GLU A 102 -1.18 -31.78 2.26
C GLU A 102 -0.56 -30.43 2.65
N VAL A 103 -0.66 -30.04 3.93
CA VAL A 103 -0.10 -28.79 4.45
C VAL A 103 1.41 -28.87 4.61
N VAL A 104 1.94 -30.06 4.93
CA VAL A 104 3.38 -30.29 5.19
C VAL A 104 4.13 -30.69 3.93
N ASP A 105 3.49 -30.74 2.77
CA ASP A 105 4.17 -31.02 1.50
C ASP A 105 5.22 -29.93 1.22
N TRP A 106 6.48 -30.39 1.06
CA TRP A 106 7.62 -29.49 0.94
C TRP A 106 7.63 -28.66 -0.34
N GLU A 107 7.10 -29.16 -1.44
CA GLU A 107 7.15 -28.47 -2.72
C GLU A 107 6.28 -27.18 -2.76
N PRO A 108 4.99 -27.21 -2.35
CA PRO A 108 4.20 -25.99 -2.17
C PRO A 108 4.79 -25.01 -1.16
N VAL A 109 5.31 -25.51 -0.04
CA VAL A 109 5.95 -24.69 1.00
C VAL A 109 7.18 -23.98 0.45
N ARG A 110 8.06 -24.67 -0.27
CA ARG A 110 9.24 -24.08 -0.93
C ARG A 110 8.82 -22.98 -1.93
N LYS A 111 7.82 -23.24 -2.75
CA LYS A 111 7.29 -22.26 -3.71
C LYS A 111 6.74 -21.02 -3.00
N PHE A 112 6.01 -21.21 -1.92
CA PHE A 112 5.51 -20.14 -1.06
C PHE A 112 6.66 -19.25 -0.54
N PHE A 113 7.72 -19.83 0.02
CA PHE A 113 8.87 -19.07 0.51
C PHE A 113 9.61 -18.32 -0.60
N LEU A 114 9.75 -18.90 -1.80
CA LEU A 114 10.39 -18.23 -2.93
C LEU A 114 9.59 -17.00 -3.40
N ILE A 115 8.27 -17.10 -3.47
CA ILE A 115 7.39 -16.00 -3.81
C ILE A 115 7.47 -14.91 -2.74
N ASN A 116 7.35 -15.30 -1.47
CA ASN A 116 7.41 -14.33 -0.36
C ASN A 116 8.76 -13.62 -0.27
N ARG A 117 9.88 -14.30 -0.53
CA ARG A 117 11.19 -13.65 -0.60
C ARG A 117 11.20 -12.50 -1.60
N ASP A 118 10.65 -12.69 -2.79
CA ASP A 118 10.62 -11.66 -3.82
C ASP A 118 9.74 -10.48 -3.39
N ILE A 119 8.61 -10.75 -2.71
CA ILE A 119 7.72 -9.74 -2.14
C ILE A 119 8.40 -8.99 -1.00
N ILE A 120 9.16 -9.67 -0.13
CA ILE A 120 9.92 -9.03 0.95
C ILE A 120 10.95 -8.06 0.38
N VAL A 121 11.74 -8.48 -0.60
CA VAL A 121 12.73 -7.59 -1.24
C VAL A 121 12.05 -6.36 -1.85
N ARG A 122 10.92 -6.54 -2.55
CA ARG A 122 10.11 -5.42 -3.03
C ARG A 122 9.71 -4.46 -1.91
N THR A 123 9.19 -5.01 -0.81
CA THR A 123 8.72 -4.21 0.33
C THR A 123 9.87 -3.44 0.99
N LEU A 124 11.04 -4.07 1.14
CA LEU A 124 12.23 -3.40 1.64
C LEU A 124 12.67 -2.23 0.75
N CYS A 125 12.59 -2.38 -0.58
CA CYS A 125 12.85 -1.28 -1.51
C CYS A 125 11.87 -0.12 -1.31
N ILE A 126 10.57 -0.40 -1.17
CA ILE A 126 9.56 0.63 -0.90
C ILE A 126 9.87 1.35 0.41
N VAL A 127 10.06 0.60 1.49
CA VAL A 127 10.38 1.17 2.81
C VAL A 127 11.65 2.01 2.75
N ALA A 128 12.70 1.53 2.07
CA ALA A 128 13.95 2.28 1.90
C ALA A 128 13.73 3.63 1.20
N VAL A 129 12.95 3.66 0.12
CA VAL A 129 12.64 4.90 -0.63
C VAL A 129 11.85 5.88 0.25
N TYR A 130 10.79 5.44 0.92
CA TYR A 130 9.98 6.32 1.78
C TYR A 130 10.73 6.82 3.01
N THR A 131 11.49 5.93 3.66
CA THR A 131 12.31 6.31 4.82
C THR A 131 13.41 7.29 4.39
N PHE A 132 14.06 7.04 3.27
CA PHE A 132 15.06 7.95 2.73
C PHE A 132 14.45 9.30 2.35
N PHE A 133 13.28 9.33 1.72
CA PHE A 133 12.57 10.57 1.38
C PHE A 133 12.37 11.44 2.61
N THR A 134 11.84 10.86 3.69
CA THR A 134 11.62 11.58 4.95
C THR A 134 12.92 12.00 5.61
N ALA A 135 13.93 11.12 5.64
CA ALA A 135 15.23 11.41 6.23
C ALA A 135 16.00 12.49 5.44
N ALA A 136 15.95 12.46 4.10
CA ALA A 136 16.55 13.48 3.25
C ALA A 136 15.86 14.83 3.44
N SER A 137 14.53 14.84 3.54
CA SER A 137 13.76 16.05 3.83
C SER A 137 14.13 16.66 5.19
N ALA A 138 14.30 15.83 6.22
CA ALA A 138 14.72 16.28 7.56
C ALA A 138 16.14 16.85 7.59
N ARG A 139 17.04 16.32 6.76
CA ARG A 139 18.44 16.80 6.65
C ARG A 139 18.59 18.15 5.94
N MET A 140 17.53 18.67 5.32
CA MET A 140 17.54 20.01 4.72
C MET A 140 17.49 21.14 5.76
N GLU A 141 17.36 20.80 7.06
CA GLU A 141 17.36 21.73 8.22
C GLU A 141 16.31 22.86 8.11
N ASP A 142 15.28 22.66 7.29
CA ASP A 142 14.12 23.55 7.13
C ASP A 142 12.85 22.86 7.65
N PRO A 143 12.36 23.23 8.85
CA PRO A 143 11.17 22.62 9.46
C PRO A 143 9.90 22.82 8.61
N ILE A 144 9.80 23.95 7.89
CA ILE A 144 8.66 24.22 7.02
C ILE A 144 8.68 23.28 5.82
N LEU A 145 9.84 23.12 5.20
CA LEU A 145 10.03 22.24 4.05
C LEU A 145 9.77 20.77 4.43
N LEU A 146 10.24 20.32 5.60
CA LEU A 146 9.93 19.00 6.13
C LEU A 146 8.43 18.79 6.31
N THR A 147 7.74 19.80 6.87
CA THR A 147 6.29 19.76 7.05
C THR A 147 5.58 19.68 5.71
N VAL A 148 5.95 20.52 4.73
CA VAL A 148 5.41 20.52 3.38
C VAL A 148 5.59 19.15 2.73
N ASN A 149 6.80 18.59 2.73
CA ASN A 149 7.07 17.30 2.14
C ASN A 149 6.25 16.18 2.78
N THR A 150 6.10 16.21 4.10
CA THR A 150 5.29 15.23 4.85
C THR A 150 3.81 15.32 4.48
N LEU A 151 3.27 16.54 4.40
CA LEU A 151 1.85 16.78 4.03
C LEU A 151 1.57 16.36 2.59
N LEU A 152 2.46 16.69 1.67
CA LEU A 152 2.32 16.31 0.27
C LEU A 152 2.41 14.78 0.09
N LEU A 153 3.28 14.09 0.83
CA LEU A 153 3.29 12.62 0.87
C LEU A 153 1.98 12.05 1.42
N GLN A 154 1.39 12.69 2.42
CA GLN A 154 0.10 12.25 2.97
C GLN A 154 -1.03 12.38 1.95
N ILE A 155 -1.05 13.46 1.17
CA ILE A 155 -1.99 13.65 0.06
C ILE A 155 -1.79 12.56 -1.01
N PHE A 156 -0.54 12.25 -1.36
CA PHE A 156 -0.23 11.14 -2.26
C PHE A 156 -0.73 9.79 -1.71
N THR A 157 -0.62 9.57 -0.40
CA THR A 157 -1.08 8.33 0.24
C THR A 157 -2.59 8.13 0.09
N LEU A 158 -3.40 9.19 0.14
CA LEU A 158 -4.84 9.11 -0.15
C LEU A 158 -5.12 8.56 -1.54
N PHE A 159 -4.39 9.04 -2.54
CA PHE A 159 -4.48 8.54 -3.91
C PHE A 159 -4.05 7.07 -3.99
N SER A 160 -2.96 6.69 -3.31
CA SER A 160 -2.45 5.31 -3.34
C SER A 160 -3.47 4.31 -2.83
N TYR A 161 -4.18 4.59 -1.74
CA TYR A 161 -5.23 3.72 -1.20
C TYR A 161 -6.38 3.48 -2.18
N MET A 162 -6.74 4.48 -2.99
CA MET A 162 -7.77 4.29 -4.03
C MET A 162 -7.28 3.36 -5.15
N ASN A 163 -6.02 3.50 -5.57
CA ASN A 163 -5.44 2.61 -6.58
C ASN A 163 -5.18 1.19 -6.08
N ASP A 164 -4.87 1.01 -4.80
CA ASP A 164 -4.69 -0.30 -4.19
C ASP A 164 -5.96 -1.17 -4.32
N GLY A 165 -7.14 -0.58 -4.24
CA GLY A 165 -8.40 -1.29 -4.50
C GLY A 165 -8.45 -1.93 -5.89
N PHE A 166 -8.01 -1.21 -6.92
CA PHE A 166 -7.92 -1.75 -8.29
C PHE A 166 -6.76 -2.74 -8.46
N ALA A 167 -5.66 -2.54 -7.74
CA ALA A 167 -4.55 -3.49 -7.71
C ALA A 167 -4.97 -4.84 -7.13
N TYR A 168 -5.70 -4.88 -6.00
CA TYR A 168 -6.27 -6.10 -5.44
C TYR A 168 -7.27 -6.78 -6.38
N ALA A 169 -8.12 -6.00 -7.06
CA ALA A 169 -9.01 -6.55 -8.07
C ALA A 169 -8.23 -7.17 -9.25
N ALA A 170 -7.19 -6.49 -9.72
CA ALA A 170 -6.31 -6.99 -10.78
C ALA A 170 -5.58 -8.27 -10.37
N GLU A 171 -5.11 -8.36 -9.11
CA GLU A 171 -4.48 -9.54 -8.53
C GLU A 171 -5.42 -10.75 -8.54
N ALA A 172 -6.59 -10.60 -7.91
CA ALA A 172 -7.58 -11.66 -7.79
C ALA A 172 -8.06 -12.17 -9.15
N LEU A 173 -8.41 -11.25 -10.07
CA LEU A 173 -8.91 -11.60 -11.40
C LEU A 173 -7.83 -12.17 -12.31
N THR A 174 -6.59 -11.70 -12.22
CA THR A 174 -5.46 -12.27 -12.96
C THR A 174 -5.24 -13.73 -12.56
N GLY A 175 -5.20 -14.02 -11.26
CA GLY A 175 -5.08 -15.39 -10.76
C GLY A 175 -6.20 -16.29 -11.22
N ARG A 176 -7.44 -15.79 -11.17
CA ARG A 176 -8.63 -16.52 -11.64
C ARG A 176 -8.55 -16.89 -13.11
N PHE A 177 -8.31 -15.91 -14.00
CA PHE A 177 -8.32 -16.16 -15.43
C PHE A 177 -7.14 -16.99 -15.92
N ILE A 178 -5.98 -16.86 -15.29
CA ILE A 178 -4.84 -17.77 -15.52
C ILE A 178 -5.21 -19.20 -15.11
N GLY A 179 -5.79 -19.38 -13.92
CA GLY A 179 -6.22 -20.69 -13.45
C GLY A 179 -7.34 -21.31 -14.29
N ALA A 180 -8.22 -20.49 -14.88
CA ALA A 180 -9.29 -20.91 -15.78
C ALA A 180 -8.83 -21.12 -17.23
N ARG A 181 -7.57 -20.79 -17.57
CA ARG A 181 -7.03 -20.80 -18.95
C ARG A 181 -7.83 -19.93 -19.92
N ASP A 182 -8.34 -18.79 -19.46
CA ASP A 182 -9.14 -17.86 -20.27
C ASP A 182 -8.36 -16.59 -20.61
N GLU A 183 -7.56 -16.66 -21.67
CA GLU A 183 -6.75 -15.54 -22.14
C GLU A 183 -7.62 -14.34 -22.57
N GLN A 184 -8.78 -14.58 -23.18
CA GLN A 184 -9.61 -13.50 -23.71
C GLN A 184 -10.22 -12.65 -22.59
N SER A 185 -10.75 -13.31 -21.55
CA SER A 185 -11.26 -12.61 -20.37
C SER A 185 -10.16 -11.92 -19.58
N LEU A 186 -8.97 -12.53 -19.50
CA LEU A 186 -7.80 -11.90 -18.88
C LEU A 186 -7.43 -10.60 -19.59
N ARG A 187 -7.30 -10.59 -20.92
CA ARG A 187 -6.98 -9.39 -21.71
C ARG A 187 -7.99 -8.27 -21.47
N ARG A 188 -9.28 -8.58 -21.53
CA ARG A 188 -10.35 -7.63 -21.27
C ARG A 188 -10.31 -7.08 -19.84
N CYS A 189 -10.06 -7.94 -18.87
CA CYS A 189 -9.97 -7.59 -17.47
C CYS A 189 -8.80 -6.64 -17.20
N LEU A 190 -7.60 -6.99 -17.64
CA LEU A 190 -6.40 -6.17 -17.41
C LEU A 190 -6.52 -4.80 -18.10
N GLY A 191 -7.07 -4.75 -19.32
CA GLY A 191 -7.37 -3.48 -19.99
C GLY A 191 -8.33 -2.59 -19.19
N ARG A 192 -9.37 -3.20 -18.59
CA ARG A 192 -10.31 -2.47 -17.74
C ARG A 192 -9.67 -1.99 -16.44
N CYS A 193 -8.89 -2.82 -15.76
CA CYS A 193 -8.19 -2.42 -14.53
C CYS A 193 -7.24 -1.25 -14.79
N LEU A 194 -6.43 -1.31 -15.86
CA LEU A 194 -5.55 -0.22 -16.25
C LEU A 194 -6.35 1.04 -16.65
N GLY A 195 -7.46 0.88 -17.37
CA GLY A 195 -8.35 2.00 -17.73
C GLY A 195 -8.96 2.69 -16.52
N TRP A 196 -9.50 1.93 -15.57
CA TRP A 196 -10.05 2.48 -14.32
C TRP A 196 -8.98 3.14 -13.45
N GLY A 197 -7.80 2.54 -13.29
CA GLY A 197 -6.71 3.15 -12.54
C GLY A 197 -6.24 4.45 -13.18
N THR A 198 -6.16 4.52 -14.49
CA THR A 198 -5.84 5.77 -15.21
C THR A 198 -6.94 6.81 -15.02
N LEU A 199 -8.22 6.42 -15.10
CA LEU A 199 -9.35 7.32 -14.86
C LEU A 199 -9.31 7.92 -13.45
N ILE A 200 -9.07 7.08 -12.43
CA ILE A 200 -8.91 7.55 -11.04
C ILE A 200 -7.73 8.52 -10.93
N SER A 201 -6.62 8.22 -11.59
CA SER A 201 -5.46 9.13 -11.57
C SER A 201 -5.78 10.49 -12.17
N VAL A 202 -6.49 10.53 -13.29
CA VAL A 202 -6.94 11.78 -13.93
C VAL A 202 -7.93 12.52 -13.02
N LEU A 203 -8.84 11.81 -12.36
CA LEU A 203 -9.77 12.39 -11.39
C LEU A 203 -9.02 13.05 -10.22
N PHE A 204 -8.02 12.36 -9.64
CA PHE A 204 -7.20 12.91 -8.56
C PHE A 204 -6.35 14.10 -9.00
N VAL A 205 -5.85 14.11 -10.24
CA VAL A 205 -5.22 15.30 -10.82
C VAL A 205 -6.20 16.49 -10.81
N GLY A 206 -7.43 16.28 -11.25
CA GLY A 206 -8.47 17.33 -11.20
C GLY A 206 -8.76 17.81 -9.77
N ILE A 207 -8.89 16.87 -8.82
CA ILE A 207 -9.09 17.20 -7.40
C ILE A 207 -7.91 18.02 -6.86
N TYR A 208 -6.67 17.60 -7.15
CA TYR A 208 -5.48 18.30 -6.67
C TYR A 208 -5.29 19.66 -7.31
N LEU A 209 -5.64 19.84 -8.57
CA LEU A 209 -5.60 21.14 -9.24
C LEU A 209 -6.55 22.16 -8.60
N ILE A 210 -7.75 21.71 -8.21
CA ILE A 210 -8.80 22.59 -7.72
C ILE A 210 -8.71 22.80 -6.20
N TRP A 211 -8.54 21.71 -5.42
CA TRP A 211 -8.71 21.70 -3.96
C TRP A 211 -7.43 21.45 -3.15
N TRP A 212 -6.24 21.57 -3.74
CA TRP A 212 -5.00 21.26 -3.01
C TRP A 212 -4.82 22.09 -1.72
N ARG A 213 -5.27 23.34 -1.67
CA ARG A 213 -5.21 24.19 -0.48
C ARG A 213 -6.13 23.69 0.63
N ASP A 214 -7.34 23.31 0.27
CA ASP A 214 -8.34 22.79 1.22
C ASP A 214 -7.89 21.42 1.76
N LEU A 215 -7.33 20.58 0.89
CA LEU A 215 -6.75 19.29 1.29
C LEU A 215 -5.58 19.45 2.28
N LEU A 216 -4.69 20.42 2.06
CA LEU A 216 -3.66 20.76 3.03
C LEU A 216 -4.27 21.26 4.34
N GLY A 217 -5.31 22.07 4.26
CA GLY A 217 -6.02 22.61 5.42
C GLY A 217 -6.62 21.54 6.35
N ILE A 218 -6.97 20.36 5.82
CA ILE A 218 -7.45 19.22 6.64
C ILE A 218 -6.36 18.73 7.62
N PHE A 219 -5.10 18.79 7.20
CA PHE A 219 -3.97 18.29 7.99
C PHE A 219 -3.30 19.38 8.85
N ILE A 220 -3.52 20.64 8.52
CA ILE A 220 -2.95 21.78 9.26
C ILE A 220 -3.94 22.18 10.35
N LYS A 221 -3.52 22.05 11.61
CA LYS A 221 -4.36 22.43 12.76
C LYS A 221 -4.63 23.94 12.74
N ALA A 222 -5.88 24.35 12.95
CA ALA A 222 -6.24 25.75 13.10
C ALA A 222 -5.42 26.42 14.22
N GLY A 223 -4.81 27.56 13.94
CA GLY A 223 -3.99 28.31 14.89
C GLY A 223 -2.49 27.91 14.92
N THR A 224 -2.03 27.06 13.99
CA THR A 224 -0.59 26.81 13.84
C THR A 224 0.10 28.09 13.34
N PRO A 225 1.15 28.62 14.02
CA PRO A 225 1.77 29.92 13.69
C PRO A 225 2.26 30.01 12.23
N ASP A 226 2.78 28.90 11.69
CA ASP A 226 3.40 28.86 10.37
C ASP A 226 2.49 28.32 9.27
N ALA A 227 1.18 28.16 9.53
CA ALA A 227 0.22 27.57 8.59
C ALA A 227 0.22 28.27 7.21
N ALA A 228 0.22 29.60 7.19
CA ALA A 228 0.24 30.38 5.95
C ALA A 228 1.54 30.18 5.17
N GLN A 229 2.67 30.09 5.85
CA GLN A 229 3.97 29.86 5.24
C GLN A 229 4.08 28.43 4.68
N VAL A 230 3.57 27.44 5.40
CA VAL A 230 3.49 26.03 4.92
C VAL A 230 2.68 25.94 3.63
N VAL A 231 1.48 26.58 3.58
CA VAL A 231 0.65 26.56 2.37
C VAL A 231 1.30 27.31 1.21
N SER A 232 1.94 28.47 1.45
CA SER A 232 2.65 29.20 0.39
C SER A 232 3.84 28.41 -0.15
N THR A 233 4.63 27.80 0.72
CA THR A 233 5.77 26.96 0.34
C THR A 233 5.32 25.70 -0.41
N ALA A 234 4.22 25.06 0.02
CA ALA A 234 3.64 23.90 -0.67
C ALA A 234 3.24 24.22 -2.12
N GLY A 235 2.81 25.47 -2.40
CA GLY A 235 2.51 25.93 -3.75
C GLY A 235 3.67 25.76 -4.74
N ASN A 236 4.92 25.84 -4.28
CA ASN A 236 6.10 25.67 -5.12
C ASN A 236 6.33 24.20 -5.54
N TYR A 237 5.71 23.25 -4.81
CA TYR A 237 5.89 21.81 -5.02
C TYR A 237 4.61 21.11 -5.50
N ILE A 238 3.52 21.86 -5.68
CA ILE A 238 2.21 21.29 -6.07
C ILE A 238 2.28 20.55 -7.41
N VAL A 239 3.14 20.98 -8.32
CA VAL A 239 3.35 20.32 -9.61
C VAL A 239 3.66 18.83 -9.44
N TRP A 240 4.39 18.46 -8.41
CA TRP A 240 4.74 17.06 -8.15
C TRP A 240 3.53 16.24 -7.74
N ILE A 241 2.68 16.79 -6.89
CA ILE A 241 1.44 16.12 -6.45
C ILE A 241 0.46 15.94 -7.61
N ILE A 242 0.49 16.83 -8.60
CA ILE A 242 -0.30 16.69 -9.83
C ILE A 242 0.28 15.61 -10.75
N LEU A 243 1.61 15.51 -10.86
CA LEU A 243 2.28 14.57 -11.76
C LEU A 243 2.33 13.14 -11.21
N ILE A 244 2.47 12.96 -9.89
CA ILE A 244 2.62 11.64 -9.26
C ILE A 244 1.44 10.71 -9.52
N PRO A 245 0.16 11.11 -9.44
CA PRO A 245 -0.96 10.22 -9.78
C PRO A 245 -0.83 9.63 -11.19
N LEU A 246 -0.43 10.42 -12.17
CA LEU A 246 -0.24 9.95 -13.54
C LEU A 246 0.93 8.98 -13.66
N ALA A 247 2.04 9.27 -12.98
CA ALA A 247 3.21 8.41 -12.98
C ALA A 247 2.99 7.08 -12.25
N SER A 248 2.09 7.08 -11.24
CA SER A 248 1.91 5.94 -10.32
C SER A 248 0.65 5.11 -10.60
N ALA A 249 -0.26 5.53 -11.49
CA ALA A 249 -1.44 4.73 -11.86
C ALA A 249 -1.08 3.31 -12.32
N MET A 250 -0.14 3.23 -13.24
CA MET A 250 0.28 1.97 -13.84
C MET A 250 1.01 1.03 -12.86
N PRO A 251 2.01 1.46 -12.06
CA PRO A 251 2.74 0.56 -11.17
C PRO A 251 1.88 -0.10 -10.10
N PHE A 252 0.87 0.56 -9.55
CA PHE A 252 -0.04 -0.06 -8.58
C PHE A 252 -0.77 -1.26 -9.17
N ILE A 253 -1.37 -1.08 -10.34
CA ILE A 253 -2.14 -2.15 -11.02
C ILE A 253 -1.21 -3.24 -11.52
N MET A 254 -0.04 -2.87 -12.06
CA MET A 254 0.96 -3.85 -12.50
C MET A 254 1.46 -4.73 -11.36
N ASP A 255 1.64 -4.19 -10.16
CA ASP A 255 2.00 -4.99 -8.97
C ASP A 255 0.93 -6.06 -8.69
N GLY A 256 -0.36 -5.70 -8.70
CA GLY A 256 -1.45 -6.66 -8.54
C GLY A 256 -1.42 -7.73 -9.63
N ILE A 257 -1.23 -7.35 -10.90
CA ILE A 257 -1.11 -8.29 -12.02
C ILE A 257 0.07 -9.26 -11.80
N MET A 258 1.24 -8.75 -11.38
CA MET A 258 2.42 -9.59 -11.15
C MET A 258 2.22 -10.59 -10.00
N VAL A 259 1.58 -10.18 -8.92
CA VAL A 259 1.25 -11.07 -7.79
C VAL A 259 0.23 -12.12 -8.23
N GLY A 260 -0.87 -11.72 -8.86
CA GLY A 260 -1.90 -12.63 -9.37
C GLY A 260 -1.38 -13.63 -10.41
N ALA A 261 -0.40 -13.23 -11.22
CA ALA A 261 0.26 -14.11 -12.18
C ALA A 261 1.43 -14.92 -11.60
N THR A 262 1.77 -14.72 -10.32
CA THR A 262 2.95 -15.30 -9.65
C THR A 262 4.28 -14.94 -10.32
N GLU A 263 4.34 -13.78 -11.00
CA GLU A 263 5.55 -13.24 -11.64
C GLU A 263 6.33 -12.31 -10.70
N THR A 264 6.51 -12.74 -9.45
CA THR A 264 7.15 -11.96 -8.39
C THR A 264 8.60 -11.59 -8.67
N LYS A 265 9.30 -12.39 -9.49
CA LYS A 265 10.68 -12.08 -9.94
C LYS A 265 10.73 -10.80 -10.79
N VAL A 266 9.77 -10.62 -11.70
CA VAL A 266 9.67 -9.41 -12.52
C VAL A 266 9.41 -8.20 -11.64
N MET A 267 8.47 -8.32 -10.70
CA MET A 267 8.13 -7.28 -9.74
C MET A 267 9.35 -6.89 -8.88
N ARG A 268 10.08 -7.87 -8.32
CA ARG A 268 11.30 -7.62 -7.55
C ARG A 268 12.37 -6.90 -8.37
N ASN A 269 12.67 -7.39 -9.58
CA ASN A 269 13.74 -6.85 -10.41
C ASN A 269 13.43 -5.42 -10.87
N SER A 270 12.19 -5.14 -11.28
CA SER A 270 11.76 -3.78 -11.62
C SER A 270 11.89 -2.83 -10.44
N MET A 271 11.54 -3.31 -9.24
CA MET A 271 11.63 -2.52 -8.02
C MET A 271 13.08 -2.20 -7.65
N LEU A 272 13.99 -3.18 -7.71
CA LEU A 272 15.41 -2.96 -7.46
C LEU A 272 16.01 -1.93 -8.43
N LEU A 273 15.74 -2.08 -9.74
CA LEU A 273 16.23 -1.14 -10.74
C LEU A 273 15.68 0.26 -10.53
N SER A 274 14.38 0.38 -10.22
CA SER A 274 13.77 1.68 -9.94
C SER A 274 14.32 2.33 -8.67
N THR A 275 14.62 1.53 -7.64
CA THR A 275 15.25 2.02 -6.40
C THR A 275 16.66 2.52 -6.64
N VAL A 276 17.46 1.78 -7.41
CA VAL A 276 18.81 2.25 -7.80
C VAL A 276 18.72 3.55 -8.60
N ALA A 277 17.80 3.62 -9.56
CA ALA A 277 17.57 4.84 -10.32
C ALA A 277 17.15 6.02 -9.43
N TYR A 278 16.27 5.79 -8.43
CA TYR A 278 15.86 6.80 -7.47
C TYR A 278 17.05 7.44 -6.75
N PHE A 279 17.92 6.62 -6.17
CA PHE A 279 19.13 7.13 -5.49
C PHE A 279 20.08 7.81 -6.46
N GLY A 280 20.30 7.24 -7.64
CA GLY A 280 21.15 7.84 -8.67
C GLY A 280 20.66 9.22 -9.09
N ILE A 281 19.38 9.37 -9.38
CA ILE A 281 18.76 10.65 -9.76
C ILE A 281 18.85 11.65 -8.61
N PHE A 282 18.50 11.23 -7.39
CA PHE A 282 18.54 12.11 -6.23
C PHE A 282 19.97 12.68 -6.01
N TYR A 283 20.97 11.82 -5.87
CA TYR A 283 22.34 12.29 -5.58
C TYR A 283 22.96 13.10 -6.71
N SER A 284 22.59 12.83 -7.96
CA SER A 284 23.09 13.60 -9.11
C SER A 284 22.47 14.99 -9.21
N LEU A 285 21.19 15.13 -8.88
CA LEU A 285 20.44 16.37 -9.09
C LEU A 285 20.25 17.20 -7.82
N TYR A 286 20.37 16.61 -6.64
CA TYR A 286 20.19 17.32 -5.38
C TYR A 286 21.08 18.57 -5.23
N PRO A 287 22.38 18.56 -5.63
CA PRO A 287 23.22 19.76 -5.56
C PRO A 287 22.75 20.91 -6.46
N VAL A 288 21.97 20.61 -7.50
CA VAL A 288 21.54 21.60 -8.51
C VAL A 288 20.14 22.15 -8.22
N ILE A 289 19.17 21.27 -7.89
CA ILE A 289 17.76 21.64 -7.77
C ILE A 289 17.17 21.37 -6.38
N GLY A 290 18.00 21.00 -5.39
CA GLY A 290 17.59 20.86 -3.99
C GLY A 290 16.39 19.92 -3.80
N ASN A 291 15.36 20.38 -3.07
CA ASN A 291 14.17 19.57 -2.76
C ASN A 291 13.40 19.11 -4.02
N ASN A 292 13.48 19.82 -5.13
CA ASN A 292 12.88 19.35 -6.38
C ASN A 292 13.50 18.04 -6.89
N ALA A 293 14.80 17.77 -6.58
CA ALA A 293 15.43 16.49 -6.91
C ALA A 293 14.77 15.33 -6.16
N LEU A 294 14.36 15.55 -4.91
CA LEU A 294 13.68 14.53 -4.10
C LEU A 294 12.35 14.13 -4.72
N TRP A 295 11.55 15.09 -5.12
CA TRP A 295 10.24 14.88 -5.76
C TRP A 295 10.37 14.32 -7.18
N LEU A 296 11.33 14.81 -7.96
CA LEU A 296 11.61 14.29 -9.31
C LEU A 296 12.03 12.82 -9.24
N ALA A 297 12.98 12.50 -8.34
CA ALA A 297 13.43 11.13 -8.15
C ALA A 297 12.28 10.21 -7.74
N PHE A 298 11.39 10.65 -6.83
CA PHE A 298 10.24 9.89 -6.39
C PHE A 298 9.21 9.69 -7.52
N THR A 299 8.92 10.72 -8.30
CA THR A 299 8.01 10.64 -9.45
C THR A 299 8.54 9.68 -10.52
N LEU A 300 9.82 9.79 -10.85
CA LEU A 300 10.48 8.90 -11.81
C LEU A 300 10.59 7.47 -11.28
N TYR A 301 10.83 7.27 -9.98
CA TYR A 301 10.78 5.95 -9.35
C TYR A 301 9.42 5.28 -9.57
N MET A 302 8.32 6.01 -9.35
CA MET A 302 6.96 5.47 -9.58
C MET A 302 6.75 5.13 -11.06
N PHE A 303 7.13 6.01 -11.97
CA PHE A 303 6.98 5.79 -13.40
C PHE A 303 7.81 4.59 -13.90
N LEU A 304 9.08 4.52 -13.52
CA LEU A 304 10.01 3.46 -13.91
C LEU A 304 9.54 2.09 -13.41
N ARG A 305 9.04 2.00 -12.19
CA ARG A 305 8.55 0.77 -11.59
C ARG A 305 7.47 0.10 -12.47
N GLY A 306 6.48 0.86 -12.92
CA GLY A 306 5.42 0.34 -13.80
C GLY A 306 5.91 0.05 -15.22
N THR A 307 6.70 0.96 -15.78
CA THR A 307 7.24 0.82 -17.14
C THR A 307 8.16 -0.39 -17.26
N LEU A 308 9.05 -0.60 -16.29
CA LEU A 308 9.95 -1.76 -16.28
C LEU A 308 9.17 -3.08 -16.16
N GLN A 309 8.12 -3.14 -15.34
CA GLN A 309 7.27 -4.34 -15.25
C GLN A 309 6.61 -4.63 -16.61
N LEU A 310 6.08 -3.61 -17.28
CA LEU A 310 5.48 -3.78 -18.60
C LEU A 310 6.49 -4.25 -19.65
N LEU A 311 7.68 -3.67 -19.66
CA LEU A 311 8.75 -4.04 -20.59
C LEU A 311 9.25 -5.47 -20.33
N MET A 312 9.50 -5.83 -19.07
CA MET A 312 10.00 -7.15 -18.67
C MET A 312 8.99 -8.25 -18.97
N THR A 313 7.68 -7.95 -18.91
CA THR A 313 6.62 -8.88 -19.33
C THR A 313 6.37 -8.85 -20.84
N ARG A 314 7.21 -8.16 -21.60
CA ARG A 314 7.04 -7.96 -23.05
C ARG A 314 5.62 -7.50 -23.39
N ARG A 315 5.18 -6.42 -22.76
CA ARG A 315 3.84 -5.84 -22.87
C ARG A 315 2.74 -6.85 -22.53
N LEU A 316 2.88 -7.51 -21.38
CA LEU A 316 1.96 -8.51 -20.86
C LEU A 316 1.84 -9.83 -21.67
N ARG A 317 2.60 -10.02 -22.73
CA ARG A 317 2.57 -11.27 -23.51
C ARG A 317 2.93 -12.50 -22.69
N LEU A 318 3.87 -12.36 -21.73
CA LEU A 318 4.24 -13.44 -20.81
C LEU A 318 3.03 -13.86 -19.95
N ILE A 319 2.25 -12.91 -19.48
CA ILE A 319 1.07 -13.14 -18.63
C ILE A 319 -0.05 -13.81 -19.45
N TYR A 320 -0.30 -13.32 -20.67
CA TYR A 320 -1.32 -13.90 -21.55
C TYR A 320 -1.00 -15.35 -21.94
N ARG A 321 0.27 -15.68 -22.23
CA ARG A 321 0.69 -17.05 -22.52
C ARG A 321 0.43 -18.02 -21.35
N LYS A 322 0.53 -17.57 -20.11
CA LYS A 322 0.16 -18.40 -18.95
C LYS A 322 -1.32 -18.75 -18.89
N ALA A 323 -2.18 -17.91 -19.40
CA ALA A 323 -3.62 -18.17 -19.48
C ALA A 323 -4.00 -18.98 -20.74
N ALA A 324 -3.13 -19.06 -21.74
CA ALA A 324 -3.31 -19.88 -22.93
C ALA A 324 -2.78 -21.30 -22.81
N ALA A 325 -1.88 -21.55 -21.84
CA ALA A 325 -1.29 -22.87 -21.55
C ALA A 325 -2.11 -23.64 -20.51
#